data_eb465ea373b8ea0e0f1af4fdf2f94693
#
_entry.id   eb465ea373b8ea0e0f1af4fdf2f94693
#
_cell.length_a   1.000
_cell.length_b   1.000
_cell.length_c   1.000
_cell.angle_alpha   90.00
_cell.angle_beta   90.00
_cell.angle_gamma   90.00
#
_symmetry.space_group_name_H-M   'P 1'
#
loop_
_entity.id
_entity.type
_entity.pdbx_description
1 polymer ?
#
loop_
_entity_poly.entity_id
_entity_poly.type
_entity_poly.pdbx_seq_one_letter_code
_entity_poly.pdbx_strand_id
1 'polypeptide(L)'
;MKKLLIGLLFTTSFAFAQDPVELDLKEAVAYALEHKAEAEKARLDIRKADAQIAEIRARALPNLSGSANTTYNPLLQENVLPGEIFGLPGQDVSVAFGQEWTSTANAQLTQAVFNQQVFTGLKAAKSTREFYQLNAQLTNEEIIERVATAYYQVYQAQEMLENIQSNLELTEKTVNIVKGLFDNGLAKKIDYDRSTVVLNNLRANRQQVVNTVELSENALKFMIGMPIGQEIMLPEQTFAPTILPETNVGSVERTELQLLNKQIELLNWQKKATQAEYYPSLSLFA
;
A
#
# COMPACT_ATOMS: atom_id res chain seq x y z
N MET A 1 26.99 30.33 51.03
CA MET A 1 25.55 30.48 50.78
C MET A 1 25.38 30.74 49.29
N LYS A 2 25.17 29.66 48.52
CA LYS A 2 24.94 29.74 47.06
C LYS A 2 23.44 29.62 46.82
N LYS A 3 22.83 30.69 46.33
CA LYS A 3 21.41 30.72 45.97
C LYS A 3 21.24 30.02 44.61
N LEU A 4 20.59 28.87 44.58
CA LEU A 4 20.17 28.15 43.39
C LEU A 4 18.90 28.81 42.89
N LEU A 5 18.96 29.48 41.75
CA LEU A 5 17.82 30.05 41.04
C LEU A 5 17.29 28.95 40.11
N ILE A 6 16.22 28.27 40.48
CA ILE A 6 15.49 27.33 39.61
C ILE A 6 14.60 28.15 38.72
N GLY A 7 15.02 28.33 37.46
CA GLY A 7 14.19 28.90 36.43
C GLY A 7 13.13 27.89 35.95
N LEU A 8 11.89 28.14 36.36
CA LEU A 8 10.72 27.40 35.89
C LEU A 8 10.43 27.77 34.43
N LEU A 9 10.90 26.95 33.48
CA LEU A 9 10.56 27.08 32.07
C LEU A 9 9.08 26.66 31.87
N PHE A 10 8.21 27.65 31.83
CA PHE A 10 6.86 27.48 31.35
C PHE A 10 6.91 27.23 29.83
N THR A 11 6.92 25.98 29.43
CA THR A 11 6.64 25.60 28.02
C THR A 11 5.14 25.78 27.78
N THR A 12 4.76 26.95 27.29
CA THR A 12 3.42 27.15 26.72
C THR A 12 3.30 26.31 25.47
N SER A 13 2.69 25.14 25.60
CA SER A 13 2.21 24.36 24.47
C SER A 13 1.13 25.20 23.77
N PHE A 14 1.47 25.88 22.68
CA PHE A 14 0.50 26.42 21.76
C PHE A 14 -0.26 25.22 21.16
N ALA A 15 -1.45 24.95 21.71
CA ALA A 15 -2.43 24.14 21.02
C ALA A 15 -2.86 24.95 19.79
N PHE A 16 -2.27 24.66 18.63
CA PHE A 16 -2.82 25.09 17.37
C PHE A 16 -4.16 24.39 17.24
N ALA A 17 -5.24 25.10 17.47
CA ALA A 17 -6.54 24.70 16.96
C ALA A 17 -6.37 24.65 15.44
N GLN A 18 -6.35 23.45 14.88
CA GLN A 18 -6.33 23.29 13.44
C GLN A 18 -7.72 23.69 12.96
N ASP A 19 -7.78 24.70 12.11
CA ASP A 19 -9.03 25.05 11.43
C ASP A 19 -9.55 23.81 10.67
N PRO A 20 -10.86 23.54 10.68
CA PRO A 20 -11.43 22.44 9.95
C PRO A 20 -11.07 22.57 8.46
N VAL A 21 -10.57 21.49 7.89
CA VAL A 21 -10.21 21.46 6.46
C VAL A 21 -11.49 21.31 5.66
N GLU A 22 -11.82 22.32 4.87
CA GLU A 22 -12.88 22.19 3.87
C GLU A 22 -12.41 21.20 2.81
N LEU A 23 -13.19 20.17 2.54
CA LEU A 23 -12.79 19.05 1.70
C LEU A 23 -13.88 18.79 0.66
N ASP A 24 -13.62 19.20 -0.59
CA ASP A 24 -14.46 18.78 -1.70
C ASP A 24 -14.12 17.37 -2.18
N LEU A 25 -14.97 16.76 -3.01
CA LEU A 25 -14.73 15.42 -3.54
C LEU A 25 -13.43 15.33 -4.33
N LYS A 26 -13.11 16.34 -5.13
CA LYS A 26 -11.92 16.37 -5.97
C LYS A 26 -10.64 16.47 -5.12
N GLU A 27 -10.68 17.28 -4.08
CA GLU A 27 -9.60 17.44 -3.12
C GLU A 27 -9.40 16.16 -2.30
N ALA A 28 -10.50 15.54 -1.83
CA ALA A 28 -10.46 14.26 -1.13
C ALA A 28 -9.79 13.16 -1.99
N VAL A 29 -10.17 13.06 -3.26
CA VAL A 29 -9.57 12.11 -4.21
C VAL A 29 -8.10 12.45 -4.45
N ALA A 30 -7.75 13.71 -4.69
CA ALA A 30 -6.36 14.11 -4.92
C ALA A 30 -5.48 13.78 -3.71
N TYR A 31 -5.95 14.10 -2.51
CA TYR A 31 -5.27 13.78 -1.26
C TYR A 31 -5.06 12.26 -1.10
N ALA A 32 -6.10 11.46 -1.37
CA ALA A 32 -6.01 9.99 -1.29
C ALA A 32 -4.98 9.42 -2.27
N LEU A 33 -4.98 9.88 -3.52
CA LEU A 33 -4.03 9.43 -4.53
C LEU A 33 -2.58 9.79 -4.18
N GLU A 34 -2.36 10.86 -3.40
CA GLU A 34 -1.02 11.27 -2.98
C GLU A 34 -0.56 10.53 -1.72
N HIS A 35 -1.43 10.39 -0.71
CA HIS A 35 -1.05 9.97 0.64
C HIS A 35 -1.39 8.51 0.97
N LYS A 36 -2.25 7.86 0.18
CA LYS A 36 -2.65 6.49 0.50
C LYS A 36 -1.54 5.49 0.20
N ALA A 37 -1.29 4.59 1.16
CA ALA A 37 -0.25 3.57 1.06
C ALA A 37 -0.40 2.66 -0.17
N GLU A 38 -1.65 2.39 -0.61
CA GLU A 38 -1.93 1.58 -1.80
C GLU A 38 -1.43 2.25 -3.09
N ALA A 39 -1.64 3.57 -3.23
CA ALA A 39 -1.16 4.35 -4.36
C ALA A 39 0.37 4.44 -4.36
N GLU A 40 0.99 4.64 -3.19
CA GLU A 40 2.45 4.66 -3.07
C GLU A 40 3.05 3.28 -3.38
N LYS A 41 2.45 2.20 -2.89
CA LYS A 41 2.85 0.84 -3.24
C LYS A 41 2.82 0.61 -4.75
N ALA A 42 1.75 1.02 -5.44
CA ALA A 42 1.64 0.88 -6.89
C ALA A 42 2.76 1.64 -7.63
N ARG A 43 3.11 2.85 -7.17
CA ARG A 43 4.27 3.61 -7.69
C ARG A 43 5.61 2.91 -7.44
N LEU A 44 5.77 2.31 -6.27
CA LEU A 44 6.97 1.54 -5.92
C LEU A 44 7.10 0.27 -6.77
N ASP A 45 6.00 -0.40 -7.09
CA ASP A 45 6.01 -1.59 -7.96
C ASP A 45 6.48 -1.24 -9.38
N ILE A 46 6.13 -0.06 -9.91
CA ILE A 46 6.68 0.44 -11.18
C ILE A 46 8.19 0.67 -11.07
N ARG A 47 8.66 1.34 -10.00
CA ARG A 47 10.12 1.55 -9.78
C ARG A 47 10.87 0.23 -9.63
N LYS A 48 10.26 -0.75 -8.97
CA LYS A 48 10.81 -2.11 -8.89
C LYS A 48 10.96 -2.75 -10.26
N ALA A 49 9.96 -2.61 -11.13
CA ALA A 49 10.03 -3.11 -12.51
C ALA A 49 11.15 -2.40 -13.31
N ASP A 50 11.34 -1.09 -13.12
CA ASP A 50 12.44 -0.35 -13.74
C ASP A 50 13.81 -0.88 -13.27
N ALA A 51 13.97 -1.19 -11.98
CA ALA A 51 15.18 -1.80 -11.44
C ALA A 51 15.40 -3.22 -12.01
N GLN A 52 14.35 -4.02 -12.19
CA GLN A 52 14.44 -5.33 -12.84
C GLN A 52 14.90 -5.24 -14.30
N ILE A 53 14.43 -4.21 -15.04
CA ILE A 53 14.93 -3.95 -16.40
C ILE A 53 16.43 -3.64 -16.37
N ALA A 54 16.88 -2.82 -15.42
CA ALA A 54 18.31 -2.49 -15.26
C ALA A 54 19.14 -3.74 -14.90
N GLU A 55 18.63 -4.60 -14.01
CA GLU A 55 19.27 -5.87 -13.65
C GLU A 55 19.45 -6.78 -14.86
N ILE A 56 18.40 -6.95 -15.67
CA ILE A 56 18.48 -7.80 -16.87
C ILE A 56 19.47 -7.21 -17.89
N ARG A 57 19.52 -5.90 -18.03
CA ARG A 57 20.53 -5.24 -18.88
C ARG A 57 21.95 -5.48 -18.36
N ALA A 58 22.13 -5.46 -17.05
CA ALA A 58 23.44 -5.68 -16.42
C ALA A 58 23.98 -7.09 -16.71
N ARG A 59 23.13 -8.09 -16.93
CA ARG A 59 23.54 -9.46 -17.30
C ARG A 59 24.21 -9.53 -18.68
N ALA A 60 24.03 -8.52 -19.53
CA ALA A 60 24.73 -8.41 -20.81
C ALA A 60 26.09 -7.68 -20.69
N LEU A 61 26.38 -7.09 -19.56
CA LEU A 61 27.63 -6.35 -19.32
C LEU A 61 28.75 -7.31 -18.81
N PRO A 62 30.02 -6.93 -18.96
CA PRO A 62 31.13 -7.66 -18.34
C PRO A 62 30.94 -7.72 -16.82
N ASN A 63 31.05 -8.91 -16.26
CA ASN A 63 31.01 -9.16 -14.83
C ASN A 63 32.38 -9.61 -14.34
N LEU A 64 32.96 -8.84 -13.42
CA LEU A 64 34.21 -9.16 -12.73
C LEU A 64 33.87 -9.68 -11.34
N SER A 65 34.24 -10.94 -11.09
CA SER A 65 34.10 -11.58 -9.78
C SER A 65 35.46 -11.87 -9.19
N GLY A 66 35.64 -11.70 -7.89
CA GLY A 66 36.83 -12.05 -7.14
C GLY A 66 36.48 -12.90 -5.94
N SER A 67 37.26 -13.94 -5.71
CA SER A 67 37.15 -14.76 -4.53
C SER A 67 38.53 -15.00 -3.92
N ALA A 68 38.62 -14.95 -2.60
CA ALA A 68 39.82 -15.35 -1.86
C ALA A 68 39.39 -16.32 -0.76
N ASN A 69 40.14 -17.41 -0.65
CA ASN A 69 39.93 -18.41 0.37
C ASN A 69 41.26 -18.72 1.04
N THR A 70 41.26 -18.80 2.36
CA THR A 70 42.40 -19.22 3.17
C THR A 70 41.95 -20.41 4.03
N THR A 71 42.65 -21.52 3.88
CA THR A 71 42.39 -22.76 4.61
C THR A 71 43.56 -23.06 5.51
N TYR A 72 43.31 -23.34 6.79
CA TYR A 72 44.26 -23.85 7.74
C TYR A 72 43.99 -25.31 8.00
N ASN A 73 45.00 -26.16 7.73
CA ASN A 73 44.95 -27.60 7.95
C ASN A 73 45.88 -27.94 9.14
N PRO A 74 45.35 -28.02 10.37
CA PRO A 74 46.18 -28.32 11.55
C PRO A 74 46.80 -29.73 11.54
N LEU A 75 46.23 -30.63 10.78
CA LEU A 75 46.72 -31.99 10.59
C LEU A 75 46.96 -32.21 9.10
N LEU A 76 48.21 -32.44 8.74
CA LEU A 76 48.59 -32.80 7.38
C LEU A 76 48.35 -34.29 7.15
N GLN A 77 47.96 -34.63 5.92
CA GLN A 77 47.79 -36.02 5.53
C GLN A 77 49.17 -36.70 5.46
N GLU A 78 49.37 -37.74 6.26
CA GLU A 78 50.56 -38.58 6.20
C GLU A 78 50.37 -39.72 5.19
N ASN A 79 51.36 -39.89 4.31
CA ASN A 79 51.39 -40.99 3.38
C ASN A 79 52.60 -41.87 3.73
N VAL A 80 52.39 -43.19 3.81
CA VAL A 80 53.42 -44.14 4.06
C VAL A 80 54.05 -44.47 2.70
N LEU A 81 55.38 -44.25 2.60
CA LEU A 81 56.16 -44.53 1.42
C LEU A 81 57.20 -45.67 1.73
N PRO A 82 57.45 -46.55 0.75
CA PRO A 82 58.49 -47.56 0.92
C PRO A 82 59.85 -46.91 1.20
N GLY A 83 60.59 -47.39 2.23
CA GLY A 83 61.82 -46.78 2.66
C GLY A 83 62.95 -46.91 1.67
N GLU A 84 62.84 -47.80 0.65
CA GLU A 84 63.79 -47.91 -0.45
C GLU A 84 64.03 -46.56 -1.16
N ILE A 85 63.01 -45.70 -1.25
CA ILE A 85 63.10 -44.35 -1.85
C ILE A 85 64.06 -43.46 -1.05
N PHE A 86 64.17 -43.70 0.26
CA PHE A 86 64.97 -42.91 1.18
C PHE A 86 66.28 -43.61 1.60
N GLY A 87 66.65 -44.75 0.93
CA GLY A 87 67.83 -45.48 1.25
C GLY A 87 67.76 -46.36 2.54
N LEU A 88 66.53 -46.63 3.02
CA LEU A 88 66.20 -47.42 4.21
C LEU A 88 65.44 -48.70 3.81
N PRO A 89 66.11 -49.74 3.20
CA PRO A 89 65.40 -50.87 2.71
C PRO A 89 64.76 -51.70 3.85
N GLY A 90 63.50 -52.08 3.64
CA GLY A 90 62.72 -52.86 4.60
C GLY A 90 62.06 -52.06 5.73
N GLN A 91 61.99 -50.67 5.69
CA GLN A 91 61.28 -49.82 6.61
C GLN A 91 60.31 -48.92 5.85
N ASP A 92 59.11 -48.79 6.35
CA ASP A 92 58.15 -47.81 5.81
C ASP A 92 58.39 -46.47 6.47
N VAL A 93 58.38 -45.35 5.66
CA VAL A 93 58.60 -44.01 6.13
C VAL A 93 57.27 -43.21 5.96
N SER A 94 56.71 -42.67 7.05
CA SER A 94 55.57 -41.77 7.00
C SER A 94 56.07 -40.39 6.68
N VAL A 95 55.52 -39.80 5.63
CA VAL A 95 55.82 -38.42 5.19
C VAL A 95 54.56 -37.64 5.12
N ALA A 96 54.52 -36.52 5.83
CA ALA A 96 53.41 -35.57 5.77
C ALA A 96 53.47 -34.73 4.47
N PHE A 97 52.44 -34.83 3.65
CA PHE A 97 52.30 -34.04 2.42
C PHE A 97 51.25 -32.97 2.58
N GLY A 98 51.57 -31.72 2.23
CA GLY A 98 50.65 -30.60 2.23
C GLY A 98 51.25 -29.34 2.85
N GLN A 99 50.43 -28.35 2.96
CA GLN A 99 50.76 -27.09 3.61
C GLN A 99 49.72 -26.83 4.69
N GLU A 100 50.16 -26.40 5.87
CA GLU A 100 49.25 -26.00 6.96
C GLU A 100 48.36 -24.83 6.54
N TRP A 101 48.89 -23.90 5.78
CA TRP A 101 48.18 -22.75 5.26
C TRP A 101 48.17 -22.78 3.75
N THR A 102 46.95 -22.74 3.18
CA THR A 102 46.73 -22.59 1.74
C THR A 102 45.89 -21.38 1.48
N SER A 103 46.38 -20.40 0.75
CA SER A 103 45.66 -19.23 0.34
C SER A 103 45.55 -19.17 -1.17
N THR A 104 44.31 -19.08 -1.67
CA THR A 104 44.04 -18.94 -3.10
C THR A 104 43.23 -17.66 -3.34
N ALA A 105 43.61 -16.89 -4.33
CA ALA A 105 42.84 -15.72 -4.80
C ALA A 105 42.58 -15.87 -6.29
N ASN A 106 41.34 -15.76 -6.69
CA ASN A 106 40.92 -15.86 -8.09
C ASN A 106 40.16 -14.55 -8.46
N ALA A 107 40.45 -14.03 -9.64
CA ALA A 107 39.70 -13.01 -10.30
C ALA A 107 39.23 -13.52 -11.65
N GLN A 108 37.94 -13.38 -11.95
CA GLN A 108 37.38 -13.89 -13.20
C GLN A 108 36.52 -12.78 -13.85
N LEU A 109 36.80 -12.49 -15.10
CA LEU A 109 35.99 -11.64 -15.95
C LEU A 109 35.14 -12.53 -16.86
N THR A 110 33.82 -12.33 -16.83
CA THR A 110 32.88 -13.05 -17.69
C THR A 110 31.98 -12.06 -18.43
N GLN A 111 31.81 -12.25 -19.74
CA GLN A 111 30.89 -11.45 -20.55
C GLN A 111 30.07 -12.36 -21.48
N ALA A 112 28.74 -12.19 -21.44
CA ALA A 112 27.85 -12.78 -22.41
C ALA A 112 27.95 -12.02 -23.75
N VAL A 113 28.41 -12.71 -24.80
CA VAL A 113 28.47 -12.17 -26.16
C VAL A 113 27.13 -12.37 -26.89
N PHE A 114 26.56 -13.56 -26.70
CA PHE A 114 25.24 -13.90 -27.21
C PHE A 114 24.48 -14.74 -26.19
N ASN A 115 23.30 -14.29 -25.82
CA ASN A 115 22.39 -15.04 -24.96
C ASN A 115 20.95 -14.64 -25.28
N GLN A 116 20.21 -15.56 -25.92
CA GLN A 116 18.82 -15.34 -26.30
C GLN A 116 17.91 -15.08 -25.08
N GLN A 117 18.22 -15.64 -23.92
CA GLN A 117 17.45 -15.40 -22.69
C GLN A 117 17.52 -13.94 -22.24
N VAL A 118 18.67 -13.27 -22.40
CA VAL A 118 18.83 -11.85 -22.05
C VAL A 118 17.92 -10.99 -22.94
N PHE A 119 17.88 -11.24 -24.24
CA PHE A 119 17.03 -10.49 -25.16
C PHE A 119 15.53 -10.71 -24.90
N THR A 120 15.14 -11.96 -24.67
CA THR A 120 13.76 -12.33 -24.34
C THR A 120 13.37 -11.79 -22.97
N GLY A 121 14.26 -11.94 -21.98
CA GLY A 121 14.08 -11.41 -20.63
C GLY A 121 13.90 -9.89 -20.59
N LEU A 122 14.65 -9.14 -21.43
CA LEU A 122 14.49 -7.71 -21.52
C LEU A 122 13.12 -7.30 -22.08
N LYS A 123 12.61 -8.04 -23.07
CA LYS A 123 11.26 -7.80 -23.60
C LYS A 123 10.19 -8.14 -22.56
N ALA A 124 10.35 -9.29 -21.86
CA ALA A 124 9.46 -9.68 -20.78
C ALA A 124 9.43 -8.65 -19.64
N ALA A 125 10.61 -8.13 -19.22
CA ALA A 125 10.70 -7.11 -18.17
C ALA A 125 10.02 -5.80 -18.57
N LYS A 126 10.13 -5.37 -19.83
CA LYS A 126 9.39 -4.21 -20.33
C LYS A 126 7.88 -4.43 -20.28
N SER A 127 7.40 -5.60 -20.70
CA SER A 127 5.99 -5.95 -20.62
C SER A 127 5.51 -6.05 -19.16
N THR A 128 6.37 -6.51 -18.23
CA THR A 128 6.10 -6.50 -16.78
C THR A 128 5.95 -5.07 -16.25
N ARG A 129 6.79 -4.13 -16.70
CA ARG A 129 6.65 -2.72 -16.35
C ARG A 129 5.31 -2.14 -16.81
N GLU A 130 4.90 -2.43 -18.04
CA GLU A 130 3.61 -1.99 -18.58
C GLU A 130 2.44 -2.61 -17.80
N PHE A 131 2.55 -3.87 -17.38
CA PHE A 131 1.60 -4.50 -16.47
C PHE A 131 1.46 -3.74 -15.15
N TYR A 132 2.57 -3.37 -14.50
CA TYR A 132 2.53 -2.59 -13.27
C TYR A 132 1.99 -1.17 -13.47
N GLN A 133 2.19 -0.56 -14.64
CA GLN A 133 1.57 0.73 -14.97
C GLN A 133 0.04 0.62 -15.07
N LEU A 134 -0.48 -0.39 -15.76
CA LEU A 134 -1.92 -0.65 -15.81
C LEU A 134 -2.49 -1.03 -14.44
N ASN A 135 -1.75 -1.81 -13.64
CA ASN A 135 -2.17 -2.14 -12.29
C ASN A 135 -2.23 -0.91 -11.38
N ALA A 136 -1.28 0.02 -11.52
CA ALA A 136 -1.31 1.29 -10.79
C ALA A 136 -2.49 2.16 -11.22
N GLN A 137 -2.82 2.18 -12.52
CA GLN A 137 -4.01 2.87 -13.01
C GLN A 137 -5.29 2.26 -12.41
N LEU A 138 -5.43 0.94 -12.42
CA LEU A 138 -6.57 0.25 -11.82
C LEU A 138 -6.67 0.55 -10.30
N THR A 139 -5.55 0.49 -9.59
CA THR A 139 -5.51 0.86 -8.17
C THR A 139 -5.99 2.29 -7.91
N ASN A 140 -5.60 3.23 -8.78
CA ASN A 140 -6.07 4.62 -8.67
C ASN A 140 -7.58 4.73 -8.94
N GLU A 141 -8.12 4.02 -9.93
CA GLU A 141 -9.56 3.98 -10.23
C GLU A 141 -10.35 3.41 -9.05
N GLU A 142 -9.88 2.33 -8.43
CA GLU A 142 -10.47 1.74 -7.22
C GLU A 142 -10.41 2.68 -6.00
N ILE A 143 -9.31 3.43 -5.84
CA ILE A 143 -9.19 4.45 -4.77
C ILE A 143 -10.23 5.54 -4.98
N ILE A 144 -10.36 6.04 -6.21
CA ILE A 144 -11.35 7.08 -6.57
C ILE A 144 -12.77 6.61 -6.24
N GLU A 145 -13.13 5.39 -6.64
CA GLU A 145 -14.45 4.81 -6.37
C GLU A 145 -14.74 4.71 -4.87
N ARG A 146 -13.77 4.15 -4.10
CA ARG A 146 -13.93 3.99 -2.64
C ARG A 146 -13.99 5.31 -1.91
N VAL A 147 -13.18 6.29 -2.31
CA VAL A 147 -13.23 7.65 -1.72
C VAL A 147 -14.55 8.33 -2.04
N ALA A 148 -15.00 8.28 -3.30
CA ALA A 148 -16.27 8.87 -3.68
C ALA A 148 -17.45 8.24 -2.92
N THR A 149 -17.44 6.92 -2.77
CA THR A 149 -18.45 6.19 -2.01
C THR A 149 -18.47 6.65 -0.54
N ALA A 150 -17.30 6.69 0.12
CA ALA A 150 -17.20 7.14 1.51
C ALA A 150 -17.60 8.61 1.67
N TYR A 151 -17.24 9.46 0.71
CA TYR A 151 -17.60 10.88 0.68
C TYR A 151 -19.12 11.09 0.65
N TYR A 152 -19.83 10.40 -0.24
CA TYR A 152 -21.29 10.50 -0.32
C TYR A 152 -21.99 9.82 0.86
N GLN A 153 -21.37 8.84 1.53
CA GLN A 153 -21.90 8.27 2.77
C GLN A 153 -21.91 9.29 3.92
N VAL A 154 -20.92 10.21 3.98
CA VAL A 154 -20.95 11.31 4.95
C VAL A 154 -22.15 12.23 4.70
N TYR A 155 -22.37 12.66 3.45
CA TYR A 155 -23.54 13.47 3.11
C TYR A 155 -24.85 12.77 3.47
N GLN A 156 -24.98 11.49 3.15
CA GLN A 156 -26.18 10.73 3.49
C GLN A 156 -26.42 10.70 5.01
N ALA A 157 -25.38 10.58 5.82
CA ALA A 157 -25.49 10.59 7.27
C ALA A 157 -25.84 11.99 7.79
N GLN A 158 -25.30 13.05 7.23
CA GLN A 158 -25.61 14.46 7.57
C GLN A 158 -27.06 14.81 7.22
N GLU A 159 -27.52 14.45 6.04
CA GLU A 159 -28.93 14.61 5.63
C GLU A 159 -29.90 13.86 6.55
N MET A 160 -29.50 12.65 6.96
CA MET A 160 -30.30 11.87 7.93
C MET A 160 -30.39 12.60 9.29
N LEU A 161 -29.30 13.24 9.73
CA LEU A 161 -29.26 14.01 10.96
C LEU A 161 -30.17 15.24 10.86
N GLU A 162 -30.12 15.96 9.76
CA GLU A 162 -30.98 17.13 9.52
C GLU A 162 -32.48 16.76 9.52
N ASN A 163 -32.83 15.66 8.83
CA ASN A 163 -34.18 15.12 8.81
C ASN A 163 -34.68 14.76 10.22
N ILE A 164 -33.83 14.08 11.02
CA ILE A 164 -34.21 13.77 12.41
C ILE A 164 -34.36 15.02 13.27
N GLN A 165 -33.51 16.03 13.09
CA GLN A 165 -33.63 17.30 13.82
C GLN A 165 -34.93 18.00 13.49
N SER A 166 -35.31 18.08 12.23
CA SER A 166 -36.58 18.64 11.79
C SER A 166 -37.78 17.89 12.37
N ASN A 167 -37.74 16.56 12.38
CA ASN A 167 -38.76 15.73 12.99
C ASN A 167 -38.83 15.90 14.52
N LEU A 168 -37.68 16.10 15.18
CA LEU A 168 -37.59 16.35 16.61
C LEU A 168 -38.32 17.67 16.98
N GLU A 169 -38.03 18.76 16.26
CA GLU A 169 -38.68 20.05 16.47
C GLU A 169 -40.20 19.98 16.29
N LEU A 170 -40.66 19.27 15.25
CA LEU A 170 -42.10 19.08 15.01
C LEU A 170 -42.77 18.27 16.14
N THR A 171 -42.08 17.19 16.57
CA THR A 171 -42.55 16.33 17.66
C THR A 171 -42.57 17.07 18.99
N GLU A 172 -41.56 17.91 19.29
CA GLU A 172 -41.57 18.78 20.50
C GLU A 172 -42.71 19.76 20.51
N LYS A 173 -43.00 20.43 19.37
CA LYS A 173 -44.17 21.28 19.23
C LYS A 173 -45.46 20.51 19.49
N THR A 174 -45.58 19.29 18.93
CA THR A 174 -46.76 18.44 19.11
C THR A 174 -46.94 18.04 20.58
N VAL A 175 -45.87 17.61 21.26
CA VAL A 175 -45.92 17.26 22.69
C VAL A 175 -46.34 18.44 23.54
N ASN A 176 -45.86 19.66 23.25
CA ASN A 176 -46.22 20.86 23.96
C ASN A 176 -47.72 21.22 23.77
N ILE A 177 -48.29 21.03 22.57
CA ILE A 177 -49.72 21.20 22.31
C ILE A 177 -50.54 20.18 23.11
N VAL A 178 -50.18 18.89 23.05
CA VAL A 178 -50.87 17.79 23.78
C VAL A 178 -50.78 18.03 25.30
N LYS A 179 -49.65 18.51 25.79
CA LYS A 179 -49.46 18.87 27.19
C LYS A 179 -50.43 20.02 27.60
N GLY A 180 -50.49 21.07 26.80
CA GLY A 180 -51.42 22.21 27.05
C GLY A 180 -52.88 21.77 27.05
N LEU A 181 -53.27 20.84 26.17
CA LEU A 181 -54.64 20.29 26.15
C LEU A 181 -54.87 19.40 27.40
N PHE A 182 -53.88 18.61 27.83
CA PHE A 182 -53.99 17.82 29.06
C PHE A 182 -54.10 18.71 30.30
N ASP A 183 -53.25 19.72 30.43
CA ASP A 183 -53.25 20.65 31.57
C ASP A 183 -54.60 21.40 31.70
N ASN A 184 -55.33 21.61 30.60
CA ASN A 184 -56.65 22.18 30.55
C ASN A 184 -57.81 21.15 30.59
N GLY A 185 -57.53 19.87 30.80
CA GLY A 185 -58.48 18.80 30.90
C GLY A 185 -59.14 18.36 29.57
N LEU A 186 -58.62 18.79 28.43
CA LEU A 186 -59.10 18.52 27.08
C LEU A 186 -58.49 17.30 26.43
N ALA A 187 -57.40 16.77 26.99
CA ALA A 187 -56.73 15.54 26.54
C ALA A 187 -56.54 14.56 27.70
N LYS A 188 -56.43 13.28 27.37
CA LYS A 188 -56.17 12.22 28.35
C LYS A 188 -54.66 12.12 28.67
N LYS A 189 -54.35 11.73 29.92
CA LYS A 189 -52.95 11.53 30.34
C LYS A 189 -52.23 10.51 29.43
N ILE A 190 -52.91 9.50 28.99
CA ILE A 190 -52.34 8.45 28.10
C ILE A 190 -51.85 9.02 26.77
N ASP A 191 -52.53 10.06 26.25
CA ASP A 191 -52.12 10.68 24.97
C ASP A 191 -50.87 11.55 25.15
N TYR A 192 -50.77 12.26 26.30
CA TYR A 192 -49.56 12.98 26.66
C TYR A 192 -48.39 12.03 26.92
N ASP A 193 -48.59 10.94 27.68
CA ASP A 193 -47.58 9.96 27.97
C ASP A 193 -47.04 9.30 26.67
N ARG A 194 -47.95 8.92 25.73
CA ARG A 194 -47.57 8.37 24.42
C ARG A 194 -46.73 9.38 23.59
N SER A 195 -47.16 10.61 23.53
CA SER A 195 -46.41 11.64 22.78
C SER A 195 -45.02 11.89 23.37
N THR A 196 -44.89 11.83 24.70
CA THR A 196 -43.60 11.94 25.40
C THR A 196 -42.67 10.72 25.12
N VAL A 197 -43.23 9.51 25.05
CA VAL A 197 -42.45 8.33 24.66
C VAL A 197 -41.93 8.44 23.24
N VAL A 198 -42.75 8.91 22.30
CA VAL A 198 -42.32 9.15 20.90
C VAL A 198 -41.18 10.16 20.86
N LEU A 199 -41.28 11.28 21.60
CA LEU A 199 -40.22 12.28 21.68
C LEU A 199 -38.89 11.68 22.22
N ASN A 200 -38.97 10.91 23.31
CA ASN A 200 -37.79 10.32 23.92
C ASN A 200 -37.13 9.29 22.99
N ASN A 201 -37.93 8.51 22.27
CA ASN A 201 -37.40 7.56 21.25
C ASN A 201 -36.71 8.32 20.12
N LEU A 202 -37.27 9.43 19.67
CA LEU A 202 -36.68 10.23 18.60
C LEU A 202 -35.36 10.93 19.05
N ARG A 203 -35.29 11.37 20.32
CA ARG A 203 -34.06 11.88 20.92
C ARG A 203 -32.95 10.80 20.99
N ALA A 204 -33.32 9.60 21.38
CA ALA A 204 -32.38 8.47 21.37
C ALA A 204 -31.89 8.14 19.95
N ASN A 205 -32.82 8.12 18.98
CA ASN A 205 -32.46 7.89 17.58
C ASN A 205 -31.56 8.99 17.01
N ARG A 206 -31.82 10.28 17.37
CA ARG A 206 -30.93 11.39 17.00
C ARG A 206 -29.48 11.13 17.48
N GLN A 207 -29.31 10.67 18.72
CA GLN A 207 -27.97 10.38 19.25
C GLN A 207 -27.28 9.26 18.45
N GLN A 208 -28.02 8.25 18.04
CA GLN A 208 -27.48 7.18 17.19
C GLN A 208 -27.04 7.70 15.83
N VAL A 209 -27.80 8.64 15.23
CA VAL A 209 -27.43 9.22 13.93
C VAL A 209 -26.22 10.15 14.06
N VAL A 210 -26.09 10.90 15.16
CA VAL A 210 -24.87 11.69 15.45
C VAL A 210 -23.64 10.79 15.45
N ASN A 211 -23.71 9.65 16.11
CA ASN A 211 -22.62 8.69 16.12
C ASN A 211 -22.36 8.11 14.72
N THR A 212 -23.40 7.95 13.89
CA THR A 212 -23.26 7.49 12.49
C THR A 212 -22.54 8.53 11.63
N VAL A 213 -22.82 9.82 11.81
CA VAL A 213 -22.11 10.91 11.12
C VAL A 213 -20.62 10.85 11.47
N GLU A 214 -20.30 10.83 12.75
CA GLU A 214 -18.90 10.74 13.23
C GLU A 214 -18.17 9.49 12.66
N LEU A 215 -18.85 8.34 12.66
CA LEU A 215 -18.30 7.11 12.11
C LEU A 215 -18.04 7.24 10.60
N SER A 216 -18.96 7.84 9.85
CA SER A 216 -18.82 8.05 8.40
C SER A 216 -17.69 9.03 8.08
N GLU A 217 -17.53 10.10 8.84
CA GLU A 217 -16.42 11.04 8.71
C GLU A 217 -15.06 10.36 9.00
N ASN A 218 -14.99 9.55 10.06
CA ASN A 218 -13.79 8.79 10.38
C ASN A 218 -13.48 7.74 9.32
N ALA A 219 -14.50 7.11 8.72
CA ALA A 219 -14.32 6.19 7.60
C ALA A 219 -13.77 6.91 6.37
N LEU A 220 -14.27 8.11 6.04
CA LEU A 220 -13.73 8.94 4.96
C LEU A 220 -12.26 9.30 5.21
N LYS A 221 -11.92 9.81 6.41
CA LYS A 221 -10.54 10.13 6.79
C LYS A 221 -9.61 8.91 6.61
N PHE A 222 -10.05 7.74 7.04
CA PHE A 222 -9.31 6.50 6.85
C PHE A 222 -9.15 6.15 5.36
N MET A 223 -10.22 6.33 4.55
CA MET A 223 -10.16 6.05 3.12
C MET A 223 -9.22 6.97 2.36
N ILE A 224 -9.09 8.23 2.77
CA ILE A 224 -8.15 9.17 2.13
C ILE A 224 -6.74 9.13 2.74
N GLY A 225 -6.54 8.42 3.88
CA GLY A 225 -5.25 8.37 4.57
C GLY A 225 -4.98 9.59 5.45
N MET A 226 -6.02 10.30 5.88
CA MET A 226 -5.92 11.46 6.77
C MET A 226 -5.94 11.02 8.25
N PRO A 227 -5.23 11.71 9.16
CA PRO A 227 -5.32 11.46 10.59
C PRO A 227 -6.76 11.63 11.11
N ILE A 228 -7.24 10.68 11.93
CA ILE A 228 -8.62 10.70 12.46
C ILE A 228 -8.91 11.95 13.31
N GLY A 229 -7.89 12.48 14.01
CA GLY A 229 -8.03 13.69 14.85
C GLY A 229 -8.16 15.00 14.08
N GLN A 230 -8.02 15.00 12.76
CA GLN A 230 -8.21 16.18 11.92
C GLN A 230 -9.70 16.43 11.72
N GLU A 231 -10.17 17.64 12.01
CA GLU A 231 -11.53 18.04 11.69
C GLU A 231 -11.66 18.32 10.19
N ILE A 232 -12.72 17.77 9.59
CA ILE A 232 -13.07 18.00 8.18
C ILE A 232 -14.44 18.64 8.10
N MET A 233 -14.63 19.51 7.13
CA MET A 233 -15.92 20.10 6.79
C MET A 233 -16.19 19.84 5.31
N LEU A 234 -17.35 19.27 5.00
CA LEU A 234 -17.78 19.10 3.62
C LEU A 234 -18.58 20.34 3.21
N PRO A 235 -18.33 20.89 2.01
CA PRO A 235 -19.11 22.01 1.50
C PRO A 235 -20.58 21.62 1.29
N GLU A 236 -21.50 22.55 1.52
CA GLU A 236 -22.92 22.31 1.22
C GLU A 236 -23.10 22.01 -0.27
N GLN A 237 -23.68 20.88 -0.60
CA GLN A 237 -23.99 20.50 -1.99
C GLN A 237 -25.49 20.30 -2.16
N THR A 238 -26.03 20.95 -3.18
CA THR A 238 -27.42 20.70 -3.63
C THR A 238 -27.38 19.61 -4.71
N PHE A 239 -27.87 18.43 -4.39
CA PHE A 239 -27.96 17.32 -5.34
C PHE A 239 -29.17 17.50 -6.24
N ALA A 240 -28.99 18.14 -7.41
CA ALA A 240 -30.00 18.13 -8.45
C ALA A 240 -29.89 16.86 -9.29
N PRO A 241 -30.99 16.17 -9.61
CA PRO A 241 -30.97 15.05 -10.51
C PRO A 241 -30.48 15.51 -11.89
N THR A 242 -29.23 15.18 -12.21
CA THR A 242 -28.67 15.45 -13.54
C THR A 242 -29.01 14.27 -14.44
N ILE A 243 -29.81 14.51 -15.48
CA ILE A 243 -29.97 13.54 -16.54
C ILE A 243 -28.62 13.46 -17.26
N LEU A 244 -27.88 12.38 -16.98
CA LEU A 244 -26.63 12.13 -17.69
C LEU A 244 -26.99 12.01 -19.18
N PRO A 245 -26.34 12.80 -20.07
CA PRO A 245 -26.52 12.58 -21.50
C PRO A 245 -26.15 11.12 -21.81
N GLU A 246 -26.89 10.47 -22.70
CA GLU A 246 -26.51 9.15 -23.21
C GLU A 246 -25.10 9.27 -23.78
N THR A 247 -24.12 9.04 -22.92
CA THR A 247 -22.75 8.88 -23.36
C THR A 247 -22.73 7.63 -24.20
N ASN A 248 -22.57 7.83 -25.51
CA ASN A 248 -22.22 6.75 -26.42
C ASN A 248 -20.90 6.20 -25.87
N VAL A 249 -21.00 5.20 -24.98
CA VAL A 249 -19.85 4.50 -24.41
C VAL A 249 -19.29 3.68 -25.57
N GLY A 250 -18.70 4.39 -26.53
CA GLY A 250 -17.84 3.75 -27.52
C GLY A 250 -16.86 2.89 -26.73
N SER A 251 -16.56 1.74 -27.22
CA SER A 251 -15.78 0.67 -26.59
C SER A 251 -14.47 1.18 -25.95
N VAL A 252 -14.59 1.93 -24.86
CA VAL A 252 -13.45 2.19 -23.99
C VAL A 252 -13.15 0.87 -23.30
N GLU A 253 -12.07 0.24 -23.71
CA GLU A 253 -11.63 -1.00 -23.12
C GLU A 253 -11.33 -0.74 -21.64
N ARG A 254 -12.06 -1.42 -20.75
CA ARG A 254 -11.88 -1.27 -19.31
C ARG A 254 -10.46 -1.60 -18.90
N THR A 255 -9.94 -0.89 -17.90
CA THR A 255 -8.57 -1.09 -17.40
C THR A 255 -8.35 -2.53 -16.94
N GLU A 256 -9.34 -3.19 -16.35
CA GLU A 256 -9.26 -4.60 -15.95
C GLU A 256 -9.06 -5.52 -17.15
N LEU A 257 -9.74 -5.24 -18.28
CA LEU A 257 -9.59 -6.04 -19.51
C LEU A 257 -8.20 -5.84 -20.12
N GLN A 258 -7.71 -4.59 -20.14
CA GLN A 258 -6.34 -4.30 -20.58
C GLN A 258 -5.30 -5.01 -19.70
N LEU A 259 -5.52 -5.05 -18.39
CA LEU A 259 -4.65 -5.76 -17.44
C LEU A 259 -4.65 -7.27 -17.71
N LEU A 260 -5.80 -7.89 -17.94
CA LEU A 260 -5.92 -9.31 -18.30
C LEU A 260 -5.19 -9.61 -19.63
N ASN A 261 -5.37 -8.76 -20.65
CA ASN A 261 -4.67 -8.91 -21.92
C ASN A 261 -3.16 -8.81 -21.74
N LYS A 262 -2.69 -7.89 -20.90
CA LYS A 262 -1.27 -7.75 -20.56
C LYS A 262 -0.75 -8.97 -19.78
N GLN A 263 -1.56 -9.57 -18.91
CA GLN A 263 -1.20 -10.80 -18.21
C GLN A 263 -1.04 -11.99 -19.18
N ILE A 264 -1.90 -12.11 -20.18
CA ILE A 264 -1.75 -13.09 -21.26
C ILE A 264 -0.45 -12.87 -22.04
N GLU A 265 -0.13 -11.60 -22.33
CA GLU A 265 1.14 -11.26 -22.98
C GLU A 265 2.35 -11.68 -22.15
N LEU A 266 2.32 -11.45 -20.82
CA LEU A 266 3.38 -11.88 -19.91
C LEU A 266 3.57 -13.40 -19.90
N LEU A 267 2.48 -14.18 -19.89
CA LEU A 267 2.55 -15.64 -20.00
C LEU A 267 3.18 -16.08 -21.32
N ASN A 268 2.88 -15.38 -22.42
CA ASN A 268 3.52 -15.62 -23.71
C ASN A 268 5.02 -15.30 -23.69
N TRP A 269 5.44 -14.23 -22.98
CA TRP A 269 6.86 -13.94 -22.81
C TRP A 269 7.55 -14.97 -21.92
N GLN A 270 6.90 -15.48 -20.87
CA GLN A 270 7.43 -16.57 -20.06
C GLN A 270 7.65 -17.84 -20.87
N LYS A 271 6.67 -18.22 -21.73
CA LYS A 271 6.83 -19.33 -22.69
C LYS A 271 8.03 -19.09 -23.61
N LYS A 272 8.19 -17.89 -24.19
CA LYS A 272 9.33 -17.55 -25.05
C LYS A 272 10.65 -17.57 -24.28
N ALA A 273 10.67 -17.21 -23.00
CA ALA A 273 11.87 -17.28 -22.17
C ALA A 273 12.33 -18.73 -21.99
N THR A 274 11.40 -19.65 -21.71
CA THR A 274 11.71 -21.09 -21.67
C THR A 274 12.19 -21.62 -23.03
N GLN A 275 11.55 -21.20 -24.14
CA GLN A 275 12.00 -21.56 -25.48
C GLN A 275 13.40 -21.02 -25.81
N ALA A 276 13.79 -19.88 -25.20
CA ALA A 276 15.11 -19.29 -25.40
C ALA A 276 16.25 -20.18 -24.87
N GLU A 277 15.96 -21.14 -23.98
CA GLU A 277 16.93 -22.11 -23.46
C GLU A 277 17.40 -23.12 -24.53
N TYR A 278 16.65 -23.31 -25.60
CA TYR A 278 17.06 -24.16 -26.72
C TYR A 278 18.11 -23.51 -27.64
N TYR A 279 18.37 -22.20 -27.47
CA TYR A 279 19.37 -21.52 -28.29
C TYR A 279 20.76 -21.60 -27.65
N PRO A 280 21.81 -21.70 -28.45
CA PRO A 280 23.19 -21.70 -27.93
C PRO A 280 23.49 -20.34 -27.26
N SER A 281 24.30 -20.37 -26.20
CA SER A 281 24.87 -19.18 -25.58
C SER A 281 26.36 -19.08 -25.86
N LEU A 282 26.88 -17.87 -26.04
CA LEU A 282 28.30 -17.59 -26.23
C LEU A 282 28.75 -16.59 -25.16
N SER A 283 29.76 -17.01 -24.38
CA SER A 283 30.39 -16.18 -23.35
C SER A 283 31.88 -16.14 -23.51
N LEU A 284 32.50 -14.98 -23.27
CA LEU A 284 33.93 -14.82 -23.11
C LEU A 284 34.28 -14.84 -21.62
N PHE A 285 35.40 -15.44 -21.29
CA PHE A 285 35.96 -15.47 -19.94
C PHE A 285 37.48 -15.26 -19.98
N ALA A 286 37.99 -14.55 -18.98
CA ALA A 286 39.42 -14.32 -18.76
C ALA A 286 39.74 -14.37 -17.27
#